data_7d919c049b7a880f0c1fbd1db85986ac
#
_entry.id   7d919c049b7a880f0c1fbd1db85986ac
#
_cell.length_a   1.000
_cell.length_b   1.000
_cell.length_c   1.000
_cell.angle_alpha   90.00
_cell.angle_beta   90.00
_cell.angle_gamma   90.00
#
_symmetry.space_group_name_H-M   'P 1'
#
loop_
_entity.id
_entity.type
_entity.pdbx_description
1 polymer ?
#
loop_
_entity_poly.entity_id
_entity_poly.type
_entity_poly.pdbx_seq_one_letter_code
_entity_poly.pdbx_strand_id
1 'polypeptide(L)'
;MSEVKCRILVVDDHEDTAEMLKLLLSESDHLVHAARSIEEATRIAKLHDFDLYVLDKRLPDGTGVELCAKLLNLSPGVPCIFYSGDAYEVHRMEAMAAGADAYVPKPDVDALIETVEKLLAERECAAA
;
A
#
# COMPACT_ATOMS: atom_id res chain seq x y z
N MET A 1 15.53 0.62 23.73
CA MET A 1 15.67 1.46 22.54
C MET A 1 14.33 1.54 21.82
N SER A 2 13.83 2.71 21.64
CA SER A 2 12.57 2.85 20.93
C SER A 2 12.85 2.93 19.44
N GLU A 3 12.19 2.10 18.69
CA GLU A 3 12.28 2.12 17.25
C GLU A 3 11.08 2.81 16.67
N VAL A 4 11.31 3.59 15.64
CA VAL A 4 10.22 4.24 14.92
C VAL A 4 9.53 3.17 14.09
N LYS A 5 8.25 3.01 14.33
CA LYS A 5 7.44 2.07 13.57
C LYS A 5 6.61 2.80 12.55
N CYS A 6 6.46 2.20 11.41
CA CYS A 6 5.60 2.74 10.36
C CYS A 6 4.32 1.92 10.29
N ARG A 7 3.25 2.57 9.90
CA ARG A 7 1.94 1.91 9.75
C ARG A 7 1.63 1.78 8.27
N ILE A 8 1.40 0.56 7.82
CA ILE A 8 1.19 0.24 6.41
C ILE A 8 -0.20 -0.33 6.21
N LEU A 9 -0.90 0.15 5.20
CA LEU A 9 -2.19 -0.42 4.79
C LEU A 9 -2.00 -1.19 3.49
N VAL A 10 -2.30 -2.48 3.52
CA VAL A 10 -2.28 -3.35 2.35
C VAL A 10 -3.71 -3.58 1.90
N VAL A 11 -4.03 -3.28 0.64
CA VAL A 11 -5.37 -3.48 0.10
C VAL A 11 -5.30 -4.46 -1.08
N ASP A 12 -5.81 -5.65 -0.86
CA ASP A 12 -5.79 -6.73 -1.85
C ASP A 12 -6.93 -7.68 -1.55
N ASP A 13 -7.73 -8.01 -2.56
CA ASP A 13 -8.87 -8.91 -2.35
C ASP A 13 -8.45 -10.39 -2.29
N HIS A 14 -7.21 -10.69 -2.62
CA HIS A 14 -6.66 -12.03 -2.47
C HIS A 14 -6.16 -12.22 -1.04
N GLU A 15 -6.90 -12.99 -0.27
CA GLU A 15 -6.59 -13.20 1.14
C GLU A 15 -5.17 -13.70 1.37
N ASP A 16 -4.74 -14.66 0.55
CA ASP A 16 -3.40 -15.23 0.68
C ASP A 16 -2.30 -14.20 0.47
N THR A 17 -2.48 -13.33 -0.52
CA THR A 17 -1.53 -12.26 -0.80
C THR A 17 -1.47 -11.27 0.35
N ALA A 18 -2.64 -10.87 0.84
CA ALA A 18 -2.73 -9.91 1.95
C ALA A 18 -2.07 -10.46 3.21
N GLU A 19 -2.32 -11.73 3.54
CA GLU A 19 -1.73 -12.38 4.72
C GLU A 19 -0.22 -12.52 4.58
N MET A 20 0.25 -12.90 3.39
CA MET A 20 1.69 -13.02 3.12
C MET A 20 2.38 -11.68 3.31
N LEU A 21 1.83 -10.61 2.75
CA LEU A 21 2.41 -9.28 2.87
C LEU A 21 2.39 -8.78 4.31
N LYS A 22 1.32 -9.06 5.03
CA LYS A 22 1.22 -8.69 6.44
C LYS A 22 2.34 -9.35 7.25
N LEU A 23 2.59 -10.64 7.01
CA LEU A 23 3.66 -11.35 7.70
C LEU A 23 5.04 -10.78 7.33
N LEU A 24 5.30 -10.63 6.04
CA LEU A 24 6.61 -10.19 5.57
C LEU A 24 6.95 -8.76 6.02
N LEU A 25 6.00 -7.85 5.92
CA LEU A 25 6.23 -6.47 6.30
C LEU A 25 6.29 -6.29 7.81
N SER A 26 5.60 -7.16 8.56
CA SER A 26 5.66 -7.14 10.02
C SER A 26 7.01 -7.59 10.56
N GLU A 27 7.79 -8.34 9.78
CA GLU A 27 9.13 -8.75 10.18
C GLU A 27 10.07 -7.57 10.37
N SER A 28 9.79 -6.45 9.73
CA SER A 28 10.56 -5.21 9.89
C SER A 28 10.00 -4.30 10.99
N ASP A 29 9.19 -4.86 11.87
CA ASP A 29 8.54 -4.14 12.98
C ASP A 29 7.53 -3.08 12.56
N HIS A 30 7.04 -3.13 11.33
CA HIS A 30 5.96 -2.25 10.90
C HIS A 30 4.61 -2.76 11.38
N LEU A 31 3.68 -1.83 11.59
CA LEU A 31 2.30 -2.16 11.91
C LEU A 31 1.53 -2.28 10.58
N VAL A 32 1.04 -3.46 10.28
CA VAL A 32 0.39 -3.72 9.00
C VAL A 32 -1.08 -4.03 9.18
N HIS A 33 -1.91 -3.30 8.47
CA HIS A 33 -3.35 -3.55 8.39
C HIS A 33 -3.68 -4.03 6.99
N ALA A 34 -4.63 -4.93 6.88
CA ALA A 34 -5.06 -5.44 5.59
C ALA A 34 -6.53 -5.13 5.36
N ALA A 35 -6.87 -4.74 4.15
CA ALA A 35 -8.24 -4.51 3.70
C ALA A 35 -8.45 -5.20 2.37
N ARG A 36 -9.69 -5.58 2.07
CA ARG A 36 -10.00 -6.38 0.89
C ARG A 36 -10.86 -5.65 -0.13
N SER A 37 -11.23 -4.42 0.16
CA SER A 37 -12.09 -3.61 -0.69
C SER A 37 -11.82 -2.13 -0.48
N ILE A 38 -12.35 -1.31 -1.37
CA ILE A 38 -12.26 0.15 -1.26
C ILE A 38 -12.99 0.62 0.00
N GLU A 39 -14.17 0.08 0.27
CA GLU A 39 -14.96 0.46 1.43
C GLU A 39 -14.21 0.17 2.73
N GLU A 40 -13.68 -1.04 2.86
CA GLU A 40 -12.93 -1.43 4.05
C GLU A 40 -11.66 -0.59 4.22
N ALA A 41 -10.92 -0.40 3.13
CA ALA A 41 -9.69 0.39 3.16
C ALA A 41 -9.95 1.84 3.58
N THR A 42 -10.99 2.44 3.03
CA THR A 42 -11.36 3.82 3.37
C THR A 42 -11.76 3.94 4.83
N ARG A 43 -12.52 2.99 5.34
CA ARG A 43 -12.93 2.96 6.73
C ARG A 43 -11.73 2.87 7.67
N ILE A 44 -10.80 1.97 7.36
CA ILE A 44 -9.58 1.78 8.16
C ILE A 44 -8.69 3.02 8.08
N ALA A 45 -8.58 3.62 6.89
CA ALA A 45 -7.74 4.80 6.70
C ALA A 45 -8.24 6.01 7.49
N LYS A 46 -9.53 6.05 7.79
CA LYS A 46 -10.10 7.13 8.62
C LYS A 46 -9.83 6.92 10.10
N LEU A 47 -9.51 5.70 10.50
CA LEU A 47 -9.29 5.36 11.90
C LEU A 47 -7.83 5.50 12.34
N HIS A 48 -6.91 5.46 11.39
CA HIS A 48 -5.47 5.46 11.68
C HIS A 48 -4.73 6.34 10.69
N ASP A 49 -3.59 6.87 11.13
CA ASP A 49 -2.68 7.59 10.25
C ASP A 49 -1.68 6.58 9.67
N PHE A 50 -1.70 6.42 8.37
CA PHE A 50 -0.81 5.49 7.68
C PHE A 50 0.41 6.21 7.11
N ASP A 51 1.50 5.46 7.00
CA ASP A 51 2.76 5.95 6.45
C ASP A 51 2.98 5.48 5.03
N LEU A 52 2.23 4.47 4.60
CA LEU A 52 2.36 3.91 3.27
C LEU A 52 1.15 3.06 2.93
N TYR A 53 0.75 3.10 1.67
CA TYR A 53 -0.32 2.25 1.15
C TYR A 53 0.24 1.31 0.07
N VAL A 54 -0.14 0.03 0.14
CA VAL A 54 0.15 -0.95 -0.90
C VAL A 54 -1.19 -1.40 -1.48
N LEU A 55 -1.42 -1.12 -2.74
CA LEU A 55 -2.73 -1.30 -3.37
C LEU A 55 -2.68 -2.28 -4.54
N ASP A 56 -3.70 -3.12 -4.65
CA ASP A 56 -3.95 -3.88 -5.86
C ASP A 56 -4.71 -2.99 -6.84
N LYS A 57 -4.57 -3.23 -8.12
CA LYS A 57 -5.21 -2.43 -9.13
C LYS A 57 -6.70 -2.75 -9.27
N ARG A 58 -7.11 -3.99 -9.01
CA ARG A 58 -8.50 -4.42 -9.11
C ARG A 58 -9.03 -4.86 -7.78
N LEU A 59 -10.17 -4.30 -7.39
CA LEU A 59 -10.82 -4.59 -6.13
C LEU A 59 -12.29 -4.93 -6.41
N PRO A 60 -12.98 -5.63 -5.47
CA PRO A 60 -14.37 -6.05 -5.71
C PRO A 60 -15.33 -4.90 -5.98
N ASP A 61 -15.08 -3.74 -5.41
CA ASP A 61 -15.97 -2.57 -5.49
C ASP A 61 -15.38 -1.41 -6.29
N GLY A 62 -14.35 -1.67 -7.09
CA GLY A 62 -13.79 -0.64 -7.96
C GLY A 62 -12.33 -0.90 -8.29
N THR A 63 -11.58 0.15 -8.55
CA THR A 63 -10.18 0.04 -8.93
C THR A 63 -9.25 0.61 -7.88
N GLY A 64 -8.00 0.14 -7.89
CA GLY A 64 -6.98 0.71 -7.03
C GLY A 64 -6.70 2.17 -7.33
N VAL A 65 -6.89 2.58 -8.60
CA VAL A 65 -6.74 3.99 -8.99
C VAL A 65 -7.77 4.87 -8.28
N GLU A 66 -9.03 4.41 -8.24
CA GLU A 66 -10.08 5.11 -7.50
C GLU A 66 -9.75 5.19 -6.01
N LEU A 67 -9.27 4.08 -5.45
CA LEU A 67 -8.89 4.04 -4.04
C LEU A 67 -7.71 4.97 -3.77
N CYS A 68 -6.72 4.96 -4.64
CA CYS A 68 -5.54 5.82 -4.50
C CYS A 68 -5.96 7.29 -4.39
N ALA A 69 -6.87 7.73 -5.28
CA ALA A 69 -7.38 9.10 -5.25
C ALA A 69 -8.07 9.43 -3.92
N LYS A 70 -8.87 8.50 -3.40
CA LYS A 70 -9.55 8.69 -2.12
C LYS A 70 -8.56 8.78 -0.96
N LEU A 71 -7.57 7.89 -0.94
CA LEU A 71 -6.57 7.87 0.13
C LEU A 71 -5.70 9.11 0.13
N LEU A 72 -5.29 9.57 -1.06
CA LEU A 72 -4.49 10.79 -1.18
C LEU A 72 -5.29 12.03 -0.77
N ASN A 73 -6.59 12.00 -0.98
CA ASN A 73 -7.46 13.08 -0.54
C ASN A 73 -7.58 13.11 0.98
N LEU A 74 -7.61 11.94 1.63
CA LEU A 74 -7.66 11.84 3.09
C LEU A 74 -6.34 12.23 3.73
N SER A 75 -5.22 11.81 3.13
CA SER A 75 -3.89 12.00 3.72
C SER A 75 -2.89 12.33 2.60
N PRO A 76 -2.83 13.58 2.18
CA PRO A 76 -1.87 14.00 1.15
C PRO A 76 -0.43 13.76 1.62
N GLY A 77 0.41 13.32 0.72
CA GLY A 77 1.81 13.09 1.01
C GLY A 77 2.16 11.69 1.49
N VAL A 78 1.18 10.84 1.71
CA VAL A 78 1.45 9.44 2.06
C VAL A 78 1.78 8.67 0.78
N PRO A 79 2.95 8.00 0.71
CA PRO A 79 3.32 7.26 -0.49
C PRO A 79 2.42 6.07 -0.76
N CYS A 80 2.24 5.77 -2.03
CA CYS A 80 1.33 4.75 -2.53
C CYS A 80 2.08 3.86 -3.51
N ILE A 81 2.07 2.55 -3.27
CA ILE A 81 2.68 1.56 -4.15
C ILE A 81 1.58 0.69 -4.72
N PHE A 82 1.56 0.49 -6.03
CA PHE A 82 0.71 -0.53 -6.62
C PHE A 82 1.48 -1.84 -6.71
N TYR A 83 0.87 -2.91 -6.23
CA TYR A 83 1.41 -4.25 -6.32
C TYR A 83 0.34 -5.11 -7.00
N SER A 84 0.50 -5.36 -8.30
CA SER A 84 -0.57 -5.91 -9.12
C SER A 84 -0.04 -6.89 -10.15
N GLY A 85 -0.89 -7.83 -10.56
CA GLY A 85 -0.56 -8.79 -11.60
C GLY A 85 -0.57 -8.22 -13.01
N ASP A 86 -1.11 -7.00 -13.19
CA ASP A 86 -1.16 -6.35 -14.49
C ASP A 86 0.19 -5.72 -14.80
N ALA A 87 0.95 -6.35 -15.68
CA ALA A 87 2.31 -5.91 -16.01
C ALA A 87 2.39 -5.02 -17.25
N TYR A 88 1.25 -4.63 -17.81
CA TYR A 88 1.23 -3.80 -19.01
C TYR A 88 1.61 -2.36 -18.68
N GLU A 89 2.38 -1.76 -19.56
CA GLU A 89 2.85 -0.39 -19.39
C GLU A 89 1.71 0.62 -19.22
N VAL A 90 0.59 0.42 -19.92
CA VAL A 90 -0.57 1.30 -19.80
C VAL A 90 -1.11 1.32 -18.37
N HIS A 91 -1.12 0.17 -17.69
CA HIS A 91 -1.60 0.10 -16.32
C HIS A 91 -0.64 0.78 -15.34
N ARG A 92 0.66 0.64 -15.61
CA ARG A 92 1.67 1.33 -14.82
C ARG A 92 1.53 2.85 -14.97
N MET A 93 1.32 3.31 -16.19
CA MET A 93 1.14 4.73 -16.48
C MET A 93 -0.11 5.29 -15.81
N GLU A 94 -1.21 4.54 -15.82
CA GLU A 94 -2.44 4.94 -15.14
C GLU A 94 -2.22 5.10 -13.64
N ALA A 95 -1.52 4.14 -13.02
CA ALA A 95 -1.23 4.19 -11.60
C ALA A 95 -0.36 5.38 -11.24
N MET A 96 0.69 5.62 -12.03
CA MET A 96 1.59 6.74 -11.78
C MET A 96 0.88 8.08 -11.99
N ALA A 97 0.00 8.17 -12.99
CA ALA A 97 -0.80 9.38 -13.24
C ALA A 97 -1.79 9.64 -12.10
N ALA A 98 -2.23 8.60 -11.40
CA ALA A 98 -3.14 8.74 -10.26
C ALA A 98 -2.42 9.19 -8.99
N GLY A 99 -1.09 9.25 -9.01
CA GLY A 99 -0.31 9.71 -7.88
C GLY A 99 0.49 8.63 -7.16
N ALA A 100 0.60 7.43 -7.75
CA ALA A 100 1.39 6.36 -7.17
C ALA A 100 2.88 6.71 -7.22
N ASP A 101 3.62 6.29 -6.21
CA ASP A 101 5.06 6.50 -6.14
C ASP A 101 5.82 5.36 -6.79
N ALA A 102 5.20 4.19 -6.89
CA ALA A 102 5.83 3.04 -7.54
C ALA A 102 4.77 2.04 -8.01
N TYR A 103 5.14 1.21 -8.96
CA TYR A 103 4.33 0.11 -9.45
C TYR A 103 5.22 -1.12 -9.50
N VAL A 104 4.87 -2.15 -8.73
CA VAL A 104 5.63 -3.39 -8.65
C VAL A 104 4.74 -4.52 -9.16
N PRO A 105 5.20 -5.28 -10.18
CA PRO A 105 4.40 -6.39 -10.69
C PRO A 105 4.45 -7.59 -9.75
N LYS A 106 3.30 -8.25 -9.58
CA LYS A 106 3.24 -9.53 -8.87
C LYS A 106 3.91 -10.61 -9.72
N PRO A 107 4.57 -11.59 -9.17
CA PRO A 107 4.75 -11.86 -7.73
C PRO A 107 6.10 -11.40 -7.18
N ASP A 108 6.64 -10.31 -7.67
CA ASP A 108 7.98 -9.85 -7.28
C ASP A 108 7.94 -9.21 -5.87
N VAL A 109 7.88 -10.06 -4.89
CA VAL A 109 7.77 -9.65 -3.49
C VAL A 109 9.06 -9.00 -2.99
N ASP A 110 10.21 -9.44 -3.50
CA ASP A 110 11.48 -8.83 -3.11
C ASP A 110 11.57 -7.38 -3.55
N ALA A 111 11.14 -7.09 -4.78
CA ALA A 111 11.10 -5.72 -5.27
C ALA A 111 10.11 -4.87 -4.47
N LEU A 112 8.98 -5.48 -4.07
CA LEU A 112 8.00 -4.77 -3.25
C LEU A 112 8.58 -4.38 -1.90
N ILE A 113 9.20 -5.33 -1.21
CA ILE A 113 9.80 -5.07 0.11
C ILE A 113 10.88 -4.00 0.01
N GLU A 114 11.72 -4.09 -1.00
CA GLU A 114 12.78 -3.11 -1.25
C GLU A 114 12.20 -1.71 -1.47
N THR A 115 11.13 -1.61 -2.25
CA THR A 115 10.46 -0.35 -2.53
C THR A 115 9.81 0.21 -1.27
N VAL A 116 9.16 -0.64 -0.48
CA VAL A 116 8.56 -0.24 0.80
C VAL A 116 9.61 0.36 1.72
N GLU A 117 10.72 -0.34 1.92
CA GLU A 117 11.78 0.14 2.82
C GLU A 117 12.40 1.43 2.33
N LYS A 118 12.57 1.57 1.02
CA LYS A 118 13.10 2.80 0.44
C LYS A 118 12.18 3.99 0.70
N LEU A 119 10.89 3.83 0.44
CA LEU A 119 9.94 4.92 0.63
C LEU A 119 9.76 5.28 2.11
N LEU A 120 9.78 4.29 2.98
CA LEU A 120 9.67 4.54 4.42
C LEU A 120 10.93 5.20 4.99
N ALA A 121 12.11 4.89 4.43
CA ALA A 121 13.36 5.50 4.85
C ALA A 121 13.41 7.00 4.57
N GLU A 122 12.67 7.44 3.57
CA GLU A 122 12.59 8.85 3.18
C GLU A 122 11.55 9.63 4.00
N ARG A 123 10.96 8.98 4.98
CA ARG A 123 9.82 9.52 5.72
C ARG A 123 10.01 9.31 7.22
N GLU A 124 9.55 10.26 8.02
CA GLU A 124 9.49 10.10 9.45
C GLU A 124 8.21 9.37 9.83
N CYS A 125 8.35 8.13 10.28
CA CYS A 125 7.22 7.36 10.75
C CYS A 125 7.11 7.52 12.26
N ALA A 126 5.90 7.74 12.73
CA ALA A 126 5.64 7.97 14.14
C ALA A 126 4.43 7.16 14.62
N ALA A 127 4.24 5.97 14.07
CA ALA A 127 3.16 5.10 14.51
C ALA A 127 3.44 4.61 15.92
N ALA A 128 2.48 4.80 16.78
CA ALA A 128 2.60 4.40 18.17
C ALA A 128 2.20 2.94 18.35
#